data_406117a9bff1467d76d0be1981b6efcc
#
_entry.id   406117a9bff1467d76d0be1981b6efcc
#
_cell.length_a   1.000
_cell.length_b   1.000
_cell.length_c   1.000
_cell.angle_alpha   90.00
_cell.angle_beta   90.00
_cell.angle_gamma   90.00
#
_symmetry.space_group_name_H-M   'P 1'
#
loop_
_entity.id
_entity.type
_entity.pdbx_description
1 polymer ?
#
loop_
_entity_poly.entity_id
_entity_poly.type
_entity_poly.pdbx_seq_one_letter_code
_entity_poly.pdbx_strand_id
1 'polypeptide(L)'
;MRNLTLGSLFDGSGGFPLAGLLAGIVPVWSSEIEPFAIRVTEKRLPQVQHFGNISGLHGAKLPPVDIITFGSPCQDMSIAGKRTGLSGSRSSLFHEAIRIIREMRCASNGKYPRYIVWENVPGAFSSNGGEDFLCVLEAICSVKDSSISIPRPAGKWTKAGEILAESYSLAWRVLDAQYWCTRTVPSPFVS
;
A
#
# COMPACT_ATOMS: atom_id res chain seq x y z
N MET A 1 18.82 -17.74 -8.29
CA MET A 1 18.02 -17.05 -7.26
C MET A 1 16.56 -17.11 -7.70
N ARG A 2 15.61 -17.38 -6.79
CA ARG A 2 14.19 -17.28 -7.18
C ARG A 2 13.79 -15.82 -7.33
N ASN A 3 12.90 -15.52 -8.27
CA ASN A 3 12.35 -14.20 -8.42
C ASN A 3 11.46 -13.85 -7.20
N LEU A 4 11.46 -12.58 -6.79
CA LEU A 4 10.51 -12.08 -5.81
C LEU A 4 9.10 -12.13 -6.39
N THR A 5 8.10 -12.31 -5.51
CA THR A 5 6.68 -12.34 -5.87
C THR A 5 5.94 -11.15 -5.31
N LEU A 6 4.88 -10.69 -5.99
CA LEU A 6 4.13 -9.49 -5.66
C LEU A 6 2.63 -9.77 -5.64
N GLY A 7 1.95 -9.27 -4.60
CA GLY A 7 0.51 -9.09 -4.53
C GLY A 7 0.18 -7.60 -4.44
N SER A 8 -0.88 -7.16 -5.09
CA SER A 8 -1.27 -5.75 -5.15
C SER A 8 -2.70 -5.57 -4.64
N LEU A 9 -2.90 -4.60 -3.77
CA LEU A 9 -4.22 -4.20 -3.25
C LEU A 9 -4.56 -2.81 -3.79
N PHE A 10 -5.84 -2.58 -4.10
CA PHE A 10 -6.31 -1.35 -4.76
C PHE A 10 -5.56 -1.09 -6.06
N ASP A 11 -5.48 -2.13 -6.87
CA ASP A 11 -4.51 -2.23 -7.96
C ASP A 11 -4.79 -1.29 -9.14
N GLY A 12 -6.03 -0.78 -9.24
CA GLY A 12 -6.43 0.01 -10.39
C GLY A 12 -6.20 -0.76 -11.70
N SER A 13 -5.62 -0.11 -12.69
CA SER A 13 -5.31 -0.72 -14.00
C SER A 13 -3.99 -1.51 -14.04
N GLY A 14 -3.47 -1.94 -12.91
CA GLY A 14 -2.31 -2.82 -12.84
C GLY A 14 -0.96 -2.12 -12.82
N GLY A 15 -0.87 -0.90 -12.26
CA GLY A 15 0.37 -0.13 -12.23
C GLY A 15 1.50 -0.83 -11.45
N PHE A 16 1.22 -1.33 -10.26
CA PHE A 16 2.20 -2.07 -9.45
C PHE A 16 2.59 -3.42 -10.06
N PRO A 17 1.66 -4.28 -10.51
CA PRO A 17 2.01 -5.50 -11.23
C PRO A 17 2.87 -5.26 -12.46
N LEU A 18 2.56 -4.24 -13.26
CA LEU A 18 3.37 -3.88 -14.43
C LEU A 18 4.77 -3.43 -14.03
N ALA A 19 4.88 -2.54 -13.04
CA ALA A 19 6.18 -2.10 -12.52
C ALA A 19 6.99 -3.29 -11.96
N GLY A 20 6.33 -4.22 -11.28
CA GLY A 20 6.93 -5.47 -10.81
C GLY A 20 7.55 -6.28 -11.94
N LEU A 21 6.80 -6.51 -13.02
CA LEU A 21 7.31 -7.23 -14.20
C LEU A 21 8.53 -6.55 -14.81
N LEU A 22 8.49 -5.24 -14.98
CA LEU A 22 9.61 -4.46 -15.52
C LEU A 22 10.86 -4.55 -14.62
N ALA A 23 10.68 -4.77 -13.32
CA ALA A 23 11.75 -4.95 -12.35
C ALA A 23 12.16 -6.43 -12.14
N GLY A 24 11.62 -7.39 -12.91
CA GLY A 24 11.90 -8.82 -12.76
C GLY A 24 11.21 -9.47 -11.54
N ILE A 25 10.18 -8.83 -11.00
CA ILE A 25 9.33 -9.33 -9.93
C ILE A 25 8.10 -10.00 -10.55
N VAL A 26 7.66 -11.13 -10.01
CA VAL A 26 6.51 -11.89 -10.53
C VAL A 26 5.23 -11.45 -9.82
N PRO A 27 4.31 -10.74 -10.50
CA PRO A 27 2.99 -10.46 -9.94
C PRO A 27 2.16 -11.74 -9.92
N VAL A 28 1.61 -12.07 -8.75
CA VAL A 28 0.85 -13.30 -8.52
C VAL A 28 -0.64 -13.03 -8.46
N TRP A 29 -1.04 -12.00 -7.71
CA TRP A 29 -2.45 -11.67 -7.53
C TRP A 29 -2.67 -10.17 -7.32
N SER A 30 -3.92 -9.75 -7.54
CA SER A 30 -4.38 -8.39 -7.26
C SER A 30 -5.79 -8.38 -6.66
N SER A 31 -6.12 -7.29 -5.98
CA SER A 31 -7.45 -6.97 -5.46
C SER A 31 -7.88 -5.60 -5.96
N GLU A 32 -8.97 -5.57 -6.69
CA GLU A 32 -9.59 -4.38 -7.27
C GLU A 32 -11.10 -4.62 -7.40
N ILE A 33 -11.91 -3.57 -7.34
CA ILE A 33 -13.37 -3.65 -7.46
C ILE A 33 -13.91 -2.98 -8.73
N GLU A 34 -13.12 -2.09 -9.35
CA GLU A 34 -13.56 -1.35 -10.53
C GLU A 34 -13.52 -2.24 -11.78
N PRO A 35 -14.67 -2.56 -12.39
CA PRO A 35 -14.75 -3.53 -13.49
C PRO A 35 -13.92 -3.15 -14.71
N PHE A 36 -13.77 -1.85 -14.99
CA PHE A 36 -12.94 -1.40 -16.11
C PHE A 36 -11.45 -1.69 -15.85
N ALA A 37 -10.97 -1.34 -14.67
CA ALA A 37 -9.60 -1.57 -14.24
C ALA A 37 -9.25 -3.06 -14.26
N ILE A 38 -10.14 -3.91 -13.72
CA ILE A 38 -9.98 -5.37 -13.74
C ILE A 38 -9.84 -5.88 -15.18
N ARG A 39 -10.73 -5.47 -16.10
CA ARG A 39 -10.62 -5.90 -17.52
C ARG A 39 -9.32 -5.48 -18.18
N VAL A 40 -8.78 -4.30 -17.83
CA VAL A 40 -7.47 -3.86 -18.32
C VAL A 40 -6.37 -4.79 -17.84
N THR A 41 -6.36 -5.10 -16.55
CA THR A 41 -5.34 -5.98 -15.94
C THR A 41 -5.45 -7.40 -16.47
N GLU A 42 -6.64 -7.99 -16.54
CA GLU A 42 -6.87 -9.32 -17.12
C GLU A 42 -6.37 -9.43 -18.57
N LYS A 43 -6.58 -8.39 -19.36
CA LYS A 43 -6.12 -8.37 -20.76
C LYS A 43 -4.60 -8.20 -20.90
N ARG A 44 -3.98 -7.40 -20.04
CA ARG A 44 -2.57 -7.03 -20.15
C ARG A 44 -1.64 -7.91 -19.33
N LEU A 45 -2.14 -8.47 -18.24
CA LEU A 45 -1.42 -9.27 -17.27
C LEU A 45 -2.22 -10.55 -16.94
N PRO A 46 -2.52 -11.41 -17.91
CA PRO A 46 -3.41 -12.56 -17.73
C PRO A 46 -2.91 -13.60 -16.71
N GLN A 47 -1.66 -13.52 -16.30
CA GLN A 47 -1.08 -14.37 -15.26
C GLN A 47 -1.42 -13.90 -13.84
N VAL A 48 -1.95 -12.67 -13.65
CA VAL A 48 -2.30 -12.13 -12.35
C VAL A 48 -3.71 -12.61 -11.96
N GLN A 49 -3.82 -13.29 -10.83
CA GLN A 49 -5.11 -13.74 -10.32
C GLN A 49 -5.86 -12.60 -9.61
N HIS A 50 -7.10 -12.33 -10.01
CA HIS A 50 -7.94 -11.32 -9.38
C HIS A 50 -8.77 -11.89 -8.24
N PHE A 51 -8.77 -11.21 -7.08
CA PHE A 51 -9.50 -11.61 -5.88
C PHE A 51 -10.67 -10.68 -5.51
N GLY A 52 -10.92 -9.62 -6.29
CA GLY A 52 -12.05 -8.72 -6.09
C GLY A 52 -11.93 -7.84 -4.84
N ASN A 53 -13.04 -7.69 -4.09
CA ASN A 53 -13.14 -6.74 -2.98
C ASN A 53 -12.29 -7.15 -1.76
N ILE A 54 -11.41 -6.27 -1.32
CA ILE A 54 -10.50 -6.47 -0.18
C ILE A 54 -11.25 -6.81 1.12
N SER A 55 -12.43 -6.25 1.35
CA SER A 55 -13.20 -6.48 2.58
C SER A 55 -13.67 -7.94 2.73
N GLY A 56 -13.77 -8.69 1.62
CA GLY A 56 -14.10 -10.11 1.62
C GLY A 56 -12.89 -11.04 1.63
N LEU A 57 -11.67 -10.48 1.56
CA LEU A 57 -10.45 -11.29 1.50
C LEU A 57 -9.97 -11.69 2.90
N HIS A 58 -9.32 -12.84 2.95
CA HIS A 58 -8.61 -13.30 4.13
C HIS A 58 -7.14 -13.56 3.75
N GLY A 59 -6.22 -12.81 4.33
CA GLY A 59 -4.80 -12.83 3.97
C GLY A 59 -4.13 -14.20 4.11
N ALA A 60 -4.61 -15.03 5.06
CA ALA A 60 -4.11 -16.39 5.24
C ALA A 60 -4.50 -17.36 4.10
N LYS A 61 -5.52 -16.99 3.29
CA LYS A 61 -5.99 -17.80 2.16
C LYS A 61 -5.43 -17.33 0.81
N LEU A 62 -4.79 -16.17 0.77
CA LEU A 62 -4.12 -15.67 -0.42
C LEU A 62 -2.79 -16.41 -0.64
N PRO A 63 -2.36 -16.61 -1.89
CA PRO A 63 -1.02 -17.09 -2.18
C PRO A 63 0.02 -16.18 -1.49
N PRO A 64 0.94 -16.74 -0.66
CA PRO A 64 1.94 -15.92 0.01
C PRO A 64 2.91 -15.31 -1.00
N VAL A 65 3.21 -14.02 -0.82
CA VAL A 65 4.07 -13.23 -1.70
C VAL A 65 5.16 -12.52 -0.92
N ASP A 66 6.29 -12.23 -1.58
CA ASP A 66 7.40 -11.49 -0.95
C ASP A 66 7.06 -10.02 -0.71
N ILE A 67 6.27 -9.41 -1.59
CA ILE A 67 5.94 -7.99 -1.59
C ILE A 67 4.43 -7.81 -1.63
N ILE A 68 3.88 -6.97 -0.78
CA ILE A 68 2.51 -6.44 -0.93
C ILE A 68 2.62 -4.94 -1.19
N THR A 69 1.97 -4.51 -2.28
CA THR A 69 1.85 -3.09 -2.66
C THR A 69 0.41 -2.63 -2.49
N PHE A 70 0.20 -1.38 -2.07
CA PHE A 70 -1.14 -0.79 -2.03
C PHE A 70 -1.10 0.73 -2.05
N GLY A 71 -2.07 1.32 -2.76
CA GLY A 71 -2.39 2.75 -2.75
C GLY A 71 -3.80 2.93 -2.23
N SER A 72 -3.97 3.08 -0.91
CA SER A 72 -5.30 3.27 -0.33
C SER A 72 -5.86 4.66 -0.67
N PRO A 73 -7.18 4.80 -0.94
CA PRO A 73 -7.79 6.10 -1.17
C PRO A 73 -7.54 7.08 -0.02
N CYS A 74 -7.14 8.33 -0.35
CA CYS A 74 -6.78 9.35 0.63
C CYS A 74 -7.92 9.76 1.57
N GLN A 75 -9.17 9.57 1.15
CA GLN A 75 -10.37 9.94 1.92
C GLN A 75 -10.56 9.09 3.17
N ASP A 76 -9.89 7.95 3.27
CA ASP A 76 -10.03 7.00 4.37
C ASP A 76 -8.97 7.17 5.46
N MET A 77 -8.07 8.16 5.34
CA MET A 77 -6.99 8.35 6.31
C MET A 77 -7.37 9.16 7.54
N SER A 78 -8.54 9.82 7.57
CA SER A 78 -9.01 10.59 8.73
C SER A 78 -9.47 9.69 9.88
N ILE A 79 -8.55 8.92 10.44
CA ILE A 79 -8.81 7.95 11.52
C ILE A 79 -8.80 8.63 12.90
N ALA A 80 -8.25 9.81 13.01
CA ALA A 80 -8.08 10.53 14.28
C ALA A 80 -9.36 11.24 14.79
N GLY A 81 -10.46 11.18 14.06
CA GLY A 81 -11.74 11.75 14.47
C GLY A 81 -12.63 10.79 15.23
N LYS A 82 -12.43 10.67 16.57
CA LYS A 82 -13.26 9.98 17.57
C LYS A 82 -12.84 8.59 17.99
N ARG A 83 -12.07 8.54 19.03
CA ARG A 83 -12.13 7.49 20.06
C ARG A 83 -13.53 7.50 20.73
N THR A 84 -14.55 7.12 20.00
CA THR A 84 -15.87 6.86 20.54
C THR A 84 -16.29 5.48 20.12
N GLY A 85 -16.18 4.52 21.04
CA GLY A 85 -16.98 3.30 21.12
C GLY A 85 -16.96 2.35 19.93
N LEU A 86 -16.85 1.09 20.23
CA LEU A 86 -16.90 -0.13 19.43
C LEU A 86 -18.08 -0.32 18.45
N SER A 87 -18.70 0.74 17.92
CA SER A 87 -19.86 0.64 17.01
C SER A 87 -19.84 1.56 15.79
N GLY A 88 -18.69 2.16 15.43
CA GLY A 88 -18.52 3.00 14.25
C GLY A 88 -17.87 2.24 13.09
N SER A 89 -18.68 1.54 12.31
CA SER A 89 -18.27 0.81 11.11
C SER A 89 -17.81 1.76 10.00
N ARG A 90 -16.51 1.91 9.84
CA ARG A 90 -15.76 1.99 8.58
C ARG A 90 -14.32 1.76 8.96
N SER A 91 -13.92 0.48 8.98
CA SER A 91 -12.50 0.16 8.86
C SER A 91 -12.03 0.84 7.60
N SER A 92 -11.11 1.80 7.69
CA SER A 92 -10.58 2.43 6.49
C SER A 92 -9.97 1.36 5.62
N LEU A 93 -10.04 1.51 4.31
CA LEU A 93 -9.44 0.56 3.35
C LEU A 93 -7.94 0.36 3.61
N PHE A 94 -7.29 1.36 4.16
CA PHE A 94 -5.92 1.24 4.67
C PHE A 94 -5.80 0.16 5.76
N HIS A 95 -6.71 0.13 6.74
CA HIS A 95 -6.69 -0.89 7.79
C HIS A 95 -7.01 -2.29 7.27
N GLU A 96 -7.84 -2.40 6.23
CA GLU A 96 -8.07 -3.67 5.55
C GLU A 96 -6.77 -4.20 4.92
N ALA A 97 -5.96 -3.32 4.30
CA ALA A 97 -4.65 -3.72 3.78
C ALA A 97 -3.72 -4.22 4.91
N ILE A 98 -3.66 -3.50 6.04
CA ILE A 98 -2.86 -3.92 7.20
C ILE A 98 -3.38 -5.25 7.78
N ARG A 99 -4.70 -5.46 7.81
CA ARG A 99 -5.31 -6.74 8.24
C ARG A 99 -4.85 -7.90 7.35
N ILE A 100 -4.96 -7.76 6.03
CA ILE A 100 -4.52 -8.78 5.06
C ILE A 100 -3.03 -9.12 5.27
N ILE A 101 -2.20 -8.11 5.44
CA ILE A 101 -0.76 -8.29 5.68
C ILE A 101 -0.51 -9.07 6.98
N ARG A 102 -1.18 -8.71 8.08
CA ARG A 102 -1.06 -9.41 9.37
C ARG A 102 -1.52 -10.86 9.29
N GLU A 103 -2.65 -11.12 8.63
CA GLU A 103 -3.18 -12.46 8.43
C GLU A 103 -2.23 -13.34 7.61
N MET A 104 -1.65 -12.82 6.54
CA MET A 104 -0.65 -13.54 5.74
C MET A 104 0.62 -13.82 6.56
N ARG A 105 1.09 -12.85 7.34
CA ARG A 105 2.25 -13.04 8.22
C ARG A 105 1.97 -14.11 9.28
N CYS A 106 0.81 -14.06 9.91
CA CYS A 106 0.41 -15.05 10.89
C CYS A 106 0.41 -16.47 10.27
N ALA A 107 -0.22 -16.65 9.12
CA ALA A 107 -0.31 -17.94 8.43
C ALA A 107 1.04 -18.45 7.93
N SER A 108 2.00 -17.56 7.68
CA SER A 108 3.34 -17.91 7.19
C SER A 108 4.43 -17.91 8.28
N ASN A 109 4.07 -17.89 9.56
CA ASN A 109 4.99 -17.75 10.68
C ASN A 109 5.95 -16.56 10.52
N GLY A 110 5.42 -15.43 10.09
CA GLY A 110 6.17 -14.19 9.89
C GLY A 110 7.03 -14.12 8.62
N LYS A 111 6.98 -15.13 7.75
CA LYS A 111 7.84 -15.23 6.57
C LYS A 111 7.40 -14.32 5.42
N TYR A 112 6.08 -14.15 5.23
CA TYR A 112 5.48 -13.38 4.13
C TYR A 112 4.40 -12.42 4.63
N PRO A 113 4.27 -11.22 4.03
CA PRO A 113 5.23 -10.62 3.09
C PRO A 113 6.52 -10.19 3.80
N ARG A 114 7.60 -10.07 3.03
CA ARG A 114 8.90 -9.54 3.48
C ARG A 114 8.95 -8.02 3.35
N TYR A 115 8.27 -7.49 2.34
CA TYR A 115 8.24 -6.06 2.03
C TYR A 115 6.80 -5.57 1.91
N ILE A 116 6.59 -4.36 2.36
CA ILE A 116 5.33 -3.62 2.26
C ILE A 116 5.65 -2.32 1.54
N VAL A 117 4.91 -2.00 0.49
CA VAL A 117 5.03 -0.73 -0.24
C VAL A 117 3.67 -0.03 -0.21
N TRP A 118 3.62 1.10 0.46
CA TRP A 118 2.44 1.97 0.47
C TRP A 118 2.70 3.20 -0.39
N GLU A 119 1.78 3.50 -1.29
CA GLU A 119 1.81 4.67 -2.15
C GLU A 119 0.69 5.63 -1.77
N ASN A 120 0.97 6.93 -1.77
CA ASN A 120 -0.06 7.94 -1.61
C ASN A 120 0.41 9.32 -2.13
N VAL A 121 -0.52 10.25 -2.23
CA VAL A 121 -0.21 11.64 -2.62
C VAL A 121 0.52 12.39 -1.50
N PRO A 122 1.35 13.42 -1.82
CA PRO A 122 2.09 14.19 -0.82
C PRO A 122 1.22 14.86 0.26
N GLY A 123 -0.08 15.07 -0.01
CA GLY A 123 -1.04 15.56 0.97
C GLY A 123 -1.17 14.72 2.23
N ALA A 124 -0.78 13.44 2.17
CA ALA A 124 -0.74 12.54 3.32
C ALA A 124 0.11 13.08 4.48
N PHE A 125 1.22 13.79 4.17
CA PHE A 125 2.12 14.36 5.20
C PHE A 125 1.50 15.48 6.01
N SER A 126 0.47 16.15 5.50
CA SER A 126 -0.18 17.30 6.14
C SER A 126 -1.61 17.05 6.58
N SER A 127 -2.18 15.91 6.20
CA SER A 127 -3.53 15.51 6.58
C SER A 127 -3.66 15.48 8.10
N ASN A 128 -4.73 16.12 8.61
CA ASN A 128 -4.99 16.26 10.04
C ASN A 128 -3.76 16.76 10.83
N GLY A 129 -3.06 17.80 10.29
CA GLY A 129 -1.86 18.33 10.91
C GLY A 129 -0.66 17.36 10.98
N GLY A 130 -0.67 16.29 10.17
CA GLY A 130 0.36 15.25 10.13
C GLY A 130 0.08 14.03 11.01
N GLU A 131 -1.05 14.00 11.74
CA GLU A 131 -1.45 12.87 12.57
C GLU A 131 -1.77 11.62 11.73
N ASP A 132 -2.40 11.81 10.57
CA ASP A 132 -2.77 10.69 9.71
C ASP A 132 -1.53 9.96 9.19
N PHE A 133 -0.47 10.68 8.85
CA PHE A 133 0.79 10.05 8.45
C PHE A 133 1.49 9.32 9.60
N LEU A 134 1.44 9.88 10.81
CA LEU A 134 1.92 9.18 12.02
C LEU A 134 1.19 7.85 12.20
N CYS A 135 -0.14 7.86 12.12
CA CYS A 135 -0.95 6.65 12.23
C CYS A 135 -0.58 5.60 11.17
N VAL A 136 -0.30 6.04 9.93
CA VAL A 136 0.15 5.15 8.85
C VAL A 136 1.49 4.50 9.20
N LEU A 137 2.48 5.28 9.63
CA LEU A 137 3.80 4.76 10.02
C LEU A 137 3.68 3.75 11.17
N GLU A 138 2.95 4.10 12.23
CA GLU A 138 2.71 3.22 13.37
C GLU A 138 1.96 1.94 12.96
N ALA A 139 0.94 2.04 12.13
CA ALA A 139 0.20 0.87 11.67
C ALA A 139 1.05 -0.09 10.83
N ILE A 140 1.93 0.42 9.96
CA ILE A 140 2.86 -0.40 9.17
C ILE A 140 3.91 -1.04 10.10
N CYS A 141 4.53 -0.27 10.99
CA CYS A 141 5.52 -0.79 11.93
C CYS A 141 4.93 -1.82 12.88
N SER A 142 3.67 -1.63 13.31
CA SER A 142 2.97 -2.54 14.23
C SER A 142 2.67 -3.93 13.64
N VAL A 143 2.87 -4.12 12.36
CA VAL A 143 2.88 -5.47 11.73
C VAL A 143 4.00 -6.34 12.31
N LYS A 144 5.09 -5.72 12.77
CA LYS A 144 6.26 -6.38 13.37
C LYS A 144 6.37 -6.13 14.88
N ASP A 145 6.07 -4.92 15.31
CA ASP A 145 6.19 -4.48 16.68
C ASP A 145 4.91 -3.76 17.11
N SER A 146 4.05 -4.47 17.83
CA SER A 146 2.75 -3.94 18.28
C SER A 146 2.90 -2.87 19.39
N SER A 147 4.08 -2.72 19.99
CA SER A 147 4.36 -1.75 21.03
C SER A 147 4.96 -0.44 20.50
N ILE A 148 5.15 -0.33 19.19
CA ILE A 148 5.78 0.83 18.56
C ILE A 148 5.04 2.13 18.91
N SER A 149 5.81 3.14 19.27
CA SER A 149 5.35 4.53 19.38
C SER A 149 6.37 5.41 18.66
N ILE A 150 5.93 6.11 17.66
CA ILE A 150 6.78 6.95 16.82
C ILE A 150 6.68 8.40 17.33
N PRO A 151 7.79 9.04 17.70
CA PRO A 151 7.76 10.43 18.13
C PRO A 151 7.34 11.33 16.99
N ARG A 152 6.38 12.22 17.28
CA ARG A 152 5.96 13.22 16.33
C ARG A 152 7.06 14.25 16.11
N PRO A 153 7.38 14.64 14.87
CA PRO A 153 8.33 15.73 14.63
C PRO A 153 7.79 17.06 15.20
N ALA A 154 8.68 17.91 15.71
CA ALA A 154 8.32 19.23 16.24
C ALA A 154 7.68 20.17 15.18
N GLY A 155 7.80 19.85 13.91
CA GLY A 155 7.25 20.59 12.78
C GLY A 155 6.49 19.69 11.82
N LYS A 156 6.70 19.92 10.53
CA LYS A 156 6.11 19.11 9.46
C LYS A 156 6.96 17.86 9.19
N TRP A 157 6.32 16.79 8.73
CA TRP A 157 7.01 15.63 8.20
C TRP A 157 7.93 16.03 7.03
N THR A 158 9.13 15.50 7.01
CA THR A 158 10.08 15.68 5.93
C THR A 158 9.68 14.88 4.69
N LYS A 159 10.09 15.35 3.51
CA LYS A 159 9.84 14.67 2.23
C LYS A 159 10.54 13.31 2.08
N ALA A 160 11.48 13.02 2.96
CA ALA A 160 12.15 11.72 3.08
C ALA A 160 12.56 11.49 4.54
N GLY A 161 12.56 10.23 4.96
CA GLY A 161 12.99 9.82 6.29
C GLY A 161 12.99 8.30 6.42
N GLU A 162 13.45 7.83 7.56
CA GLU A 162 13.54 6.42 7.87
C GLU A 162 13.34 6.14 9.36
N ILE A 163 12.92 4.93 9.66
CA ILE A 163 12.85 4.35 11.01
C ILE A 163 13.65 3.06 10.96
N LEU A 164 14.67 2.97 11.79
CA LEU A 164 15.51 1.79 11.91
C LEU A 164 15.22 1.11 13.25
N ALA A 165 14.78 -0.14 13.21
CA ALA A 165 14.58 -1.01 14.36
C ALA A 165 15.45 -2.27 14.20
N GLU A 166 15.59 -3.04 15.28
CA GLU A 166 16.42 -4.26 15.28
C GLU A 166 16.00 -5.29 14.22
N SER A 167 14.70 -5.46 14.02
CA SER A 167 14.14 -6.55 13.18
C SER A 167 13.44 -6.07 11.90
N TYR A 168 13.35 -4.76 11.69
CA TYR A 168 12.75 -4.15 10.49
C TYR A 168 13.28 -2.75 10.26
N SER A 169 13.05 -2.23 9.06
CA SER A 169 13.25 -0.82 8.72
C SER A 169 12.05 -0.32 7.91
N LEU A 170 11.73 0.96 8.05
CA LEU A 170 10.75 1.67 7.25
C LEU A 170 11.40 2.94 6.70
N ALA A 171 11.19 3.21 5.43
CA ALA A 171 11.66 4.46 4.82
C ALA A 171 10.53 5.06 3.97
N TRP A 172 10.49 6.39 3.89
CA TRP A 172 9.57 7.11 3.02
C TRP A 172 10.28 8.19 2.22
N ARG A 173 9.75 8.49 1.06
CA ARG A 173 10.20 9.62 0.24
C ARG A 173 9.13 10.07 -0.73
N VAL A 174 9.17 11.34 -1.09
CA VAL A 174 8.38 11.87 -2.22
C VAL A 174 9.11 11.53 -3.51
N LEU A 175 8.37 10.91 -4.44
CA LEU A 175 8.79 10.68 -5.81
C LEU A 175 7.84 11.47 -6.71
N ASP A 176 8.41 12.34 -7.54
CA ASP A 176 7.63 13.12 -8.50
C ASP A 176 7.74 12.49 -9.88
N ALA A 177 6.62 11.95 -10.37
CA ALA A 177 6.55 11.24 -11.63
C ALA A 177 6.99 12.06 -12.85
N GLN A 178 6.90 13.40 -12.79
CA GLN A 178 7.33 14.28 -13.88
C GLN A 178 8.82 14.13 -14.22
N TYR A 179 9.65 13.72 -13.27
CA TYR A 179 11.08 13.51 -13.51
C TYR A 179 11.43 12.14 -14.09
N TRP A 180 10.45 11.23 -14.15
CA TRP A 180 10.64 9.85 -14.60
C TRP A 180 9.92 9.54 -15.91
N CYS A 181 8.97 10.40 -16.29
CA CYS A 181 8.21 10.27 -17.53
C CYS A 181 8.65 11.36 -18.52
N THR A 182 9.33 10.99 -19.58
CA THR A 182 9.54 11.92 -20.71
C THR A 182 8.17 12.21 -21.33
N ARG A 183 7.64 13.40 -21.09
CA ARG A 183 6.47 13.91 -21.80
C ARG A 183 6.82 14.10 -23.28
N THR A 184 6.59 13.09 -24.08
CA THR A 184 6.69 13.19 -25.55
C THR A 184 5.31 13.31 -26.23
N VAL A 185 4.28 13.76 -25.51
CA VAL A 185 2.98 14.03 -26.13
C VAL A 185 2.67 15.50 -25.94
N PRO A 186 2.69 16.33 -27.01
CA PRO A 186 2.08 17.65 -26.98
C PRO A 186 0.60 17.46 -26.64
N SER A 187 0.11 18.22 -25.64
CA SER A 187 -1.32 18.26 -25.34
C SER A 187 -2.07 18.75 -26.58
N PRO A 188 -3.06 18.02 -27.12
CA PRO A 188 -3.85 18.48 -28.25
C PRO A 188 -4.92 19.52 -27.85
N PHE A 189 -4.89 20.03 -26.62
CA PHE A 189 -5.86 20.99 -26.09
C PHE A 189 -5.16 22.24 -25.54
N VAL A 190 -4.56 23.01 -26.47
CA VAL A 190 -4.33 24.45 -26.28
C VAL A 190 -4.60 25.10 -27.64
N SER A 191 -5.80 25.54 -27.82
CA SER A 191 -6.20 26.63 -28.73
C SER A 191 -7.30 27.43 -28.04
#